data_8d0b788a7f8f8ee00b459c1b2adb0e95
#
_entry.id   8d0b788a7f8f8ee00b459c1b2adb0e95
#
_cell.length_a   1.000
_cell.length_b   1.000
_cell.length_c   1.000
_cell.angle_alpha   90.00
_cell.angle_beta   90.00
_cell.angle_gamma   90.00
#
_symmetry.space_group_name_H-M   'P 1'
#
loop_
_entity.id
_entity.type
_entity.pdbx_description
1 polymer ?
#
loop_
_entity_poly.entity_id
_entity_poly.type
_entity_poly.pdbx_seq_one_letter_code
_entity_poly.pdbx_strand_id
1 'polypeptide(L)'
;MNPGELNRAELAQLAMMLEVSAYPKPGNVDRCHDYPDTRLEHFLASIILARPALQRAGEASAGVGEIIYEAVDLSSVHSGGNTHFGAFILLVPLMMGGGISGATRVVHETTVDDAVDFYRAFGKTKVRVLSGDELDVNDPEVYEELRRRGMNLYDVMLHSASNDMVAREWVNGFALTRRTADRLWEEGCGRDSIVKTFLWLLSVEPDTFVIKKHGQDTAWEVMTKAMEVREGLRDLETFDAECIRKRINPGSIADIIIASIYVALCEGWQWDC
;
A
#
# COMPACT_ATOMS: atom_id res chain seq x y z
N MET A 1 -2.14 -25.15 -5.40
CA MET A 1 -2.65 -24.29 -6.51
C MET A 1 -1.44 -23.65 -7.12
N ASN A 2 -1.23 -23.80 -8.40
CA ASN A 2 -0.08 -23.18 -9.08
C ASN A 2 -0.41 -21.68 -9.29
N PRO A 3 0.39 -20.72 -8.77
CA PRO A 3 0.14 -19.29 -8.99
C PRO A 3 -0.03 -18.92 -10.47
N GLY A 4 0.57 -19.67 -11.40
CA GLY A 4 0.42 -19.49 -12.83
C GLY A 4 -0.98 -19.76 -13.42
N GLU A 5 -1.93 -20.24 -12.60
CA GLU A 5 -3.33 -20.45 -13.03
C GLU A 5 -4.24 -19.26 -12.62
N LEU A 6 -3.76 -18.35 -11.76
CA LEU A 6 -4.50 -17.18 -11.31
C LEU A 6 -4.31 -16.00 -12.28
N ASN A 7 -5.39 -15.27 -12.53
CA ASN A 7 -5.30 -14.01 -13.26
C ASN A 7 -4.74 -12.88 -12.37
N ARG A 8 -4.40 -11.73 -12.99
CA ARG A 8 -3.79 -10.60 -12.28
C ARG A 8 -4.64 -10.08 -11.11
N ALA A 9 -5.96 -10.05 -11.24
CA ALA A 9 -6.85 -9.60 -10.17
C ALA A 9 -6.85 -10.58 -9.00
N GLU A 10 -6.84 -11.87 -9.28
CA GLU A 10 -6.76 -12.93 -8.26
C GLU A 10 -5.41 -12.94 -7.55
N LEU A 11 -4.31 -12.68 -8.28
CA LEU A 11 -2.98 -12.52 -7.69
C LEU A 11 -2.90 -11.29 -6.77
N ALA A 12 -3.52 -10.17 -7.17
CA ALA A 12 -3.59 -8.97 -6.33
C ALA A 12 -4.42 -9.22 -5.06
N GLN A 13 -5.60 -9.85 -5.19
CA GLN A 13 -6.41 -10.22 -4.02
C GLN A 13 -5.66 -11.20 -3.10
N LEU A 14 -4.95 -12.18 -3.66
CA LEU A 14 -4.12 -13.10 -2.89
C LEU A 14 -3.00 -12.37 -2.14
N ALA A 15 -2.30 -11.44 -2.79
CA ALA A 15 -1.25 -10.64 -2.15
C ALA A 15 -1.80 -9.85 -0.94
N MET A 16 -2.96 -9.19 -1.10
CA MET A 16 -3.63 -8.46 -0.03
C MET A 16 -4.05 -9.40 1.12
N MET A 17 -4.57 -10.60 0.80
CA MET A 17 -4.96 -11.61 1.81
C MET A 17 -3.74 -12.15 2.56
N LEU A 18 -2.66 -12.45 1.87
CA LEU A 18 -1.43 -12.97 2.47
C LEU A 18 -0.80 -11.93 3.40
N GLU A 19 -0.78 -10.67 2.99
CA GLU A 19 -0.26 -9.58 3.83
C GLU A 19 -1.07 -9.44 5.11
N VAL A 20 -2.40 -9.23 5.04
CA VAL A 20 -3.22 -9.00 6.24
C VAL A 20 -3.32 -10.23 7.14
N SER A 21 -3.11 -11.44 6.59
CA SER A 21 -3.11 -12.69 7.36
C SER A 21 -1.78 -12.98 8.05
N ALA A 22 -0.67 -12.38 7.62
CA ALA A 22 0.64 -12.60 8.22
C ALA A 22 0.70 -11.98 9.61
N TYR A 23 1.27 -12.72 10.58
CA TYR A 23 1.33 -12.38 11.99
C TYR A 23 2.60 -12.97 12.64
N PRO A 24 3.23 -12.27 13.59
CA PRO A 24 2.96 -10.91 14.03
C PRO A 24 3.64 -9.84 13.15
N LYS A 25 2.92 -8.74 12.89
CA LYS A 25 3.47 -7.57 12.19
C LYS A 25 3.27 -6.33 13.07
N PRO A 26 4.35 -5.74 13.65
CA PRO A 26 4.23 -4.71 14.67
C PRO A 26 3.24 -3.60 14.34
N GLY A 27 2.13 -3.57 15.11
CA GLY A 27 1.12 -2.54 15.05
C GLY A 27 0.13 -2.62 13.89
N ASN A 28 0.21 -3.62 13.01
CA ASN A 28 -0.79 -3.78 11.95
C ASN A 28 -2.03 -4.53 12.46
N VAL A 29 -3.18 -4.29 11.79
CA VAL A 29 -4.31 -5.21 11.87
C VAL A 29 -3.90 -6.51 11.20
N ASP A 30 -4.15 -7.63 11.87
CA ASP A 30 -3.89 -8.96 11.36
C ASP A 30 -4.87 -9.98 11.97
N ARG A 31 -4.62 -11.27 11.79
CA ARG A 31 -5.49 -12.33 12.34
C ARG A 31 -5.59 -12.37 13.86
N CYS A 32 -4.71 -11.69 14.59
CA CYS A 32 -4.62 -11.72 16.04
C CYS A 32 -4.95 -10.39 16.70
N HIS A 33 -4.85 -9.28 15.95
CA HIS A 33 -5.03 -7.95 16.48
C HIS A 33 -5.92 -7.08 15.59
N ASP A 34 -6.89 -6.45 16.26
CA ASP A 34 -7.79 -5.44 15.70
C ASP A 34 -7.62 -4.09 16.41
N TYR A 35 -8.02 -3.02 15.73
CA TYR A 35 -8.29 -1.74 16.37
C TYR A 35 -9.80 -1.57 16.59
N PRO A 36 -10.26 -0.73 17.56
CA PRO A 36 -11.69 -0.51 17.80
C PRO A 36 -12.47 -0.05 16.58
N ASP A 37 -11.81 0.65 15.67
CA ASP A 37 -12.36 1.25 14.46
C ASP A 37 -11.98 0.53 13.16
N THR A 38 -11.02 -0.40 13.20
CA THR A 38 -10.55 -1.12 12.02
C THR A 38 -10.20 -2.57 12.38
N ARG A 39 -10.91 -3.53 11.78
CA ARG A 39 -10.80 -4.97 12.08
C ARG A 39 -10.41 -5.75 10.84
N LEU A 40 -9.95 -7.00 11.02
CA LEU A 40 -9.60 -7.92 9.93
C LEU A 40 -10.70 -8.02 8.87
N GLU A 41 -11.98 -8.12 9.31
CA GLU A 41 -13.11 -8.25 8.38
C GLU A 41 -13.26 -7.06 7.44
N HIS A 42 -12.85 -5.86 7.85
CA HIS A 42 -12.85 -4.69 6.97
C HIS A 42 -11.84 -4.84 5.83
N PHE A 43 -10.66 -5.39 6.12
CA PHE A 43 -9.67 -5.72 5.09
C PHE A 43 -10.17 -6.81 4.15
N LEU A 44 -10.72 -7.89 4.68
CA LEU A 44 -11.28 -8.99 3.86
C LEU A 44 -12.43 -8.50 2.97
N ALA A 45 -13.33 -7.69 3.51
CA ALA A 45 -14.42 -7.08 2.74
C ALA A 45 -13.87 -6.18 1.62
N SER A 46 -12.89 -5.31 1.94
CA SER A 46 -12.23 -4.45 0.96
C SER A 46 -11.63 -5.24 -0.20
N ILE A 47 -10.92 -6.34 0.09
CA ILE A 47 -10.31 -7.22 -0.93
C ILE A 47 -11.36 -7.80 -1.88
N ILE A 48 -12.48 -8.27 -1.33
CA ILE A 48 -13.55 -8.89 -2.13
C ILE A 48 -14.27 -7.83 -2.97
N LEU A 49 -14.60 -6.68 -2.36
CA LEU A 49 -15.39 -5.63 -2.98
C LEU A 49 -14.61 -4.86 -4.07
N ALA A 50 -13.29 -4.75 -3.94
CA ALA A 50 -12.45 -4.14 -4.96
C ALA A 50 -12.28 -4.99 -6.24
N ARG A 51 -12.75 -6.25 -6.26
CA ARG A 51 -12.54 -7.18 -7.38
C ARG A 51 -12.88 -6.59 -8.75
N PRO A 52 -14.02 -5.91 -8.97
CA PRO A 52 -14.33 -5.35 -10.31
C PRO A 52 -13.25 -4.36 -10.79
N ALA A 53 -12.81 -3.45 -9.92
CA ALA A 53 -11.75 -2.50 -10.24
C ALA A 53 -10.41 -3.21 -10.52
N LEU A 54 -10.05 -4.22 -9.73
CA LEU A 54 -8.84 -5.01 -9.96
C LEU A 54 -8.91 -5.79 -11.29
N GLN A 55 -10.08 -6.27 -11.71
CA GLN A 55 -10.25 -6.89 -13.02
C GLN A 55 -9.98 -5.88 -14.15
N ARG A 56 -10.55 -4.68 -14.06
CA ARG A 56 -10.29 -3.59 -15.02
C ARG A 56 -8.81 -3.20 -15.07
N ALA A 57 -8.12 -3.18 -13.90
CA ALA A 57 -6.68 -2.97 -13.85
C ALA A 57 -5.90 -4.07 -14.59
N GLY A 58 -6.27 -5.33 -14.39
CA GLY A 58 -5.65 -6.47 -15.09
C GLY A 58 -5.83 -6.44 -16.60
N GLU A 59 -6.93 -5.87 -17.07
CA GLU A 59 -7.29 -5.70 -18.48
C GLU A 59 -6.81 -4.36 -19.07
N ALA A 60 -6.30 -3.44 -18.24
CA ALA A 60 -5.95 -2.07 -18.61
C ALA A 60 -7.09 -1.35 -19.37
N SER A 61 -8.33 -1.52 -18.89
CA SER A 61 -9.56 -1.11 -19.62
C SER A 61 -10.04 0.31 -19.30
N ALA A 62 -9.30 1.06 -18.44
CA ALA A 62 -9.60 2.45 -18.08
C ALA A 62 -8.34 3.18 -17.60
N GLY A 63 -8.46 4.47 -17.28
CA GLY A 63 -7.39 5.27 -16.69
C GLY A 63 -7.00 4.79 -15.28
N VAL A 64 -5.75 5.06 -14.90
CA VAL A 64 -5.22 4.68 -13.58
C VAL A 64 -6.03 5.30 -12.45
N GLY A 65 -6.31 6.60 -12.55
CA GLY A 65 -7.07 7.35 -11.54
C GLY A 65 -8.50 6.87 -11.40
N GLU A 66 -9.17 6.57 -12.54
CA GLU A 66 -10.53 6.03 -12.57
C GLU A 66 -10.60 4.68 -11.84
N ILE A 67 -9.64 3.79 -12.11
CA ILE A 67 -9.61 2.46 -11.47
C ILE A 67 -9.31 2.57 -9.98
N ILE A 68 -8.38 3.45 -9.55
CA ILE A 68 -8.12 3.70 -8.13
C ILE A 68 -9.38 4.24 -7.45
N TYR A 69 -10.07 5.20 -8.07
CA TYR A 69 -11.32 5.74 -7.55
C TYR A 69 -12.38 4.63 -7.37
N GLU A 70 -12.57 3.80 -8.38
CA GLU A 70 -13.53 2.68 -8.32
C GLU A 70 -13.16 1.69 -7.21
N ALA A 71 -11.89 1.30 -7.07
CA ALA A 71 -11.42 0.41 -6.02
C ALA A 71 -11.70 0.95 -4.63
N VAL A 72 -11.45 2.25 -4.42
CA VAL A 72 -11.72 2.94 -3.15
C VAL A 72 -13.22 3.06 -2.88
N ASP A 73 -14.02 3.44 -3.88
CA ASP A 73 -15.48 3.60 -3.72
C ASP A 73 -16.14 2.26 -3.34
N LEU A 74 -15.81 1.19 -4.06
CA LEU A 74 -16.31 -0.16 -3.79
C LEU A 74 -15.87 -0.69 -2.42
N SER A 75 -14.64 -0.43 -2.02
CA SER A 75 -14.10 -0.91 -0.74
C SER A 75 -14.51 -0.06 0.47
N SER A 76 -15.08 1.14 0.27
CA SER A 76 -15.42 2.08 1.35
C SER A 76 -16.83 1.88 1.93
N VAL A 77 -17.53 0.81 1.59
CA VAL A 77 -18.92 0.55 2.05
C VAL A 77 -19.00 0.08 3.50
N HIS A 78 -17.88 -0.20 4.16
CA HIS A 78 -17.81 -0.61 5.56
C HIS A 78 -17.36 0.55 6.48
N SER A 79 -17.55 0.38 7.79
CA SER A 79 -17.21 1.40 8.79
C SER A 79 -15.72 1.51 9.15
N GLY A 80 -14.88 0.61 8.65
CA GLY A 80 -13.46 0.48 9.01
C GLY A 80 -12.53 1.52 8.39
N GLY A 81 -13.08 2.54 7.72
CA GLY A 81 -12.30 3.60 7.09
C GLY A 81 -11.50 3.10 5.87
N ASN A 82 -10.37 3.74 5.62
CA ASN A 82 -9.48 3.36 4.52
C ASN A 82 -8.60 2.15 4.91
N THR A 83 -8.81 1.03 4.24
CA THR A 83 -8.05 -0.20 4.50
C THR A 83 -6.90 -0.44 3.50
N HIS A 84 -7.08 -0.10 2.21
CA HIS A 84 -6.13 -0.48 1.15
C HIS A 84 -5.83 0.63 0.13
N PHE A 85 -6.07 1.90 0.47
CA PHE A 85 -5.88 2.99 -0.50
C PHE A 85 -4.45 3.04 -1.04
N GLY A 86 -3.45 2.99 -0.15
CA GLY A 86 -2.05 2.98 -0.57
C GLY A 86 -1.70 1.73 -1.40
N ALA A 87 -2.26 0.57 -1.05
CA ALA A 87 -2.10 -0.64 -1.83
C ALA A 87 -2.69 -0.49 -3.25
N PHE A 88 -3.87 0.13 -3.43
CA PHE A 88 -4.45 0.36 -4.76
C PHE A 88 -3.59 1.31 -5.60
N ILE A 89 -2.99 2.35 -4.98
CA ILE A 89 -2.06 3.26 -5.66
C ILE A 89 -0.88 2.50 -6.28
N LEU A 90 -0.39 1.46 -5.62
CA LEU A 90 0.72 0.64 -6.11
C LEU A 90 0.26 -0.49 -7.04
N LEU A 91 -0.79 -1.22 -6.67
CA LEU A 91 -1.25 -2.40 -7.41
C LEU A 91 -1.79 -2.03 -8.79
N VAL A 92 -2.57 -0.96 -8.92
CA VAL A 92 -3.22 -0.61 -10.20
C VAL A 92 -2.20 -0.44 -11.32
N PRO A 93 -1.16 0.42 -11.21
CA PRO A 93 -0.17 0.53 -12.28
C PRO A 93 0.67 -0.74 -12.48
N LEU A 94 0.98 -1.50 -11.41
CA LEU A 94 1.68 -2.79 -11.52
C LEU A 94 0.87 -3.83 -12.30
N MET A 95 -0.44 -3.87 -12.09
CA MET A 95 -1.36 -4.76 -12.79
C MET A 95 -1.53 -4.35 -14.26
N MET A 96 -1.78 -3.07 -14.52
CA MET A 96 -1.92 -2.53 -15.89
C MET A 96 -0.66 -2.74 -16.71
N GLY A 97 0.50 -2.49 -16.11
CA GLY A 97 1.80 -2.66 -16.75
C GLY A 97 2.29 -4.11 -16.85
N GLY A 98 1.66 -5.04 -16.15
CA GLY A 98 2.09 -6.44 -16.10
C GLY A 98 3.44 -6.65 -15.41
N GLY A 99 3.74 -5.84 -14.40
CA GLY A 99 4.99 -5.85 -13.63
C GLY A 99 5.65 -4.48 -13.58
N ILE A 100 6.79 -4.39 -12.89
CA ILE A 100 7.46 -3.12 -12.57
C ILE A 100 7.82 -2.30 -13.81
N SER A 101 8.45 -2.93 -14.81
CA SER A 101 8.89 -2.21 -16.03
C SER A 101 7.71 -1.60 -16.80
N GLY A 102 6.57 -2.30 -16.87
CA GLY A 102 5.36 -1.77 -17.48
C GLY A 102 4.68 -0.72 -16.60
N ALA A 103 4.67 -0.91 -15.27
CA ALA A 103 4.13 0.05 -14.32
C ALA A 103 4.82 1.42 -14.43
N THR A 104 6.15 1.44 -14.53
CA THR A 104 6.91 2.67 -14.73
C THR A 104 6.45 3.44 -15.97
N ARG A 105 6.12 2.76 -17.06
CA ARG A 105 5.56 3.41 -18.25
C ARG A 105 4.14 3.90 -18.01
N VAL A 106 3.27 3.06 -17.42
CA VAL A 106 1.87 3.40 -17.12
C VAL A 106 1.77 4.67 -16.27
N VAL A 107 2.59 4.82 -15.23
CA VAL A 107 2.54 6.00 -14.36
C VAL A 107 2.94 7.29 -15.08
N HIS A 108 3.87 7.23 -16.03
CA HIS A 108 4.27 8.38 -16.85
C HIS A 108 3.24 8.75 -17.93
N GLU A 109 2.37 7.81 -18.32
CA GLU A 109 1.31 8.02 -19.32
C GLU A 109 -0.01 8.50 -18.69
N THR A 110 -0.05 8.72 -17.37
CA THR A 110 -1.25 9.23 -16.67
C THR A 110 -1.63 10.63 -17.12
N THR A 111 -2.90 10.95 -16.98
CA THR A 111 -3.52 12.20 -17.47
C THR A 111 -3.95 13.11 -16.32
N VAL A 112 -4.42 14.32 -16.66
CA VAL A 112 -5.06 15.24 -15.71
C VAL A 112 -6.36 14.66 -15.17
N ASP A 113 -7.11 13.92 -16.00
CA ASP A 113 -8.35 13.27 -15.54
C ASP A 113 -8.03 12.16 -14.53
N ASP A 114 -6.94 11.42 -14.69
CA ASP A 114 -6.45 10.47 -13.66
C ASP A 114 -6.14 11.18 -12.34
N ALA A 115 -5.53 12.38 -12.37
CA ALA A 115 -5.29 13.17 -11.16
C ALA A 115 -6.61 13.60 -10.50
N VAL A 116 -7.59 14.05 -11.28
CA VAL A 116 -8.91 14.44 -10.78
C VAL A 116 -9.63 13.27 -10.13
N ASP A 117 -9.65 12.10 -10.78
CA ASP A 117 -10.31 10.91 -10.23
C ASP A 117 -9.61 10.40 -8.96
N PHE A 118 -8.29 10.46 -8.93
CA PHE A 118 -7.50 10.16 -7.72
C PHE A 118 -7.89 11.08 -6.55
N TYR A 119 -8.03 12.39 -6.78
CA TYR A 119 -8.49 13.33 -5.75
C TYR A 119 -9.93 13.06 -5.30
N ARG A 120 -10.79 12.64 -6.21
CA ARG A 120 -12.16 12.19 -5.86
C ARG A 120 -12.13 10.96 -4.94
N ALA A 121 -11.15 10.05 -5.10
CA ALA A 121 -10.97 8.91 -4.22
C ALA A 121 -10.68 9.33 -2.77
N PHE A 122 -9.91 10.40 -2.53
CA PHE A 122 -9.71 10.93 -1.18
C PHE A 122 -11.03 11.37 -0.53
N GLY A 123 -11.92 12.01 -1.27
CA GLY A 123 -13.24 12.41 -0.79
C GLY A 123 -14.12 11.25 -0.31
N LYS A 124 -13.81 10.01 -0.72
CA LYS A 124 -14.47 8.79 -0.24
C LYS A 124 -13.84 8.21 1.02
N THR A 125 -12.62 8.61 1.33
CA THR A 125 -11.86 8.12 2.49
C THR A 125 -11.90 9.15 3.62
N LYS A 126 -11.77 8.69 4.87
CA LYS A 126 -11.60 9.57 6.03
C LYS A 126 -10.11 9.89 6.28
N VAL A 127 -9.29 9.83 5.25
CA VAL A 127 -7.85 10.13 5.37
C VAL A 127 -7.69 11.62 5.64
N ARG A 128 -7.07 11.95 6.77
CA ARG A 128 -6.63 13.32 7.04
C ARG A 128 -5.36 13.56 6.23
N VAL A 129 -5.47 14.41 5.23
CA VAL A 129 -4.29 15.00 4.59
C VAL A 129 -3.87 16.19 5.44
N LEU A 130 -2.57 16.41 5.57
CA LEU A 130 -2.05 17.60 6.26
C LEU A 130 -2.54 18.83 5.50
N SER A 131 -3.39 19.62 6.14
CA SER A 131 -3.89 20.89 5.58
C SER A 131 -2.75 21.89 5.45
N GLY A 132 -2.68 22.59 4.33
CA GLY A 132 -1.73 23.71 4.12
C GLY A 132 -0.82 23.56 2.91
N ASP A 133 -1.04 22.58 2.06
CA ASP A 133 -0.38 22.45 0.76
C ASP A 133 -1.23 23.14 -0.33
N GLU A 134 -0.58 23.63 -1.39
CA GLU A 134 -1.22 24.24 -2.57
C GLU A 134 -2.17 23.27 -3.31
N LEU A 135 -2.04 21.96 -3.04
CA LEU A 135 -2.86 20.88 -3.59
C LEU A 135 -3.64 20.17 -2.47
N ASP A 136 -4.23 20.93 -1.54
CA ASP A 136 -5.03 20.37 -0.45
C ASP A 136 -6.26 19.64 -1.02
N VAL A 137 -6.35 18.35 -0.79
CA VAL A 137 -7.48 17.50 -1.23
C VAL A 137 -8.82 17.92 -0.63
N ASN A 138 -8.81 18.75 0.42
CA ASN A 138 -10.02 19.29 1.05
C ASN A 138 -10.47 20.63 0.42
N ASP A 139 -9.67 21.20 -0.50
CA ASP A 139 -10.03 22.42 -1.20
C ASP A 139 -11.00 22.09 -2.35
N PRO A 140 -12.22 22.64 -2.37
CA PRO A 140 -13.15 22.45 -3.48
C PRO A 140 -12.62 22.90 -4.84
N GLU A 141 -11.67 23.86 -4.85
CA GLU A 141 -11.08 24.41 -6.07
C GLU A 141 -9.91 23.57 -6.61
N VAL A 142 -9.45 22.52 -5.88
CA VAL A 142 -8.31 21.69 -6.25
C VAL A 142 -8.48 21.04 -7.63
N TYR A 143 -9.69 20.63 -8.01
CA TYR A 143 -9.95 20.03 -9.33
C TYR A 143 -9.71 21.02 -10.47
N GLU A 144 -10.13 22.28 -10.30
CA GLU A 144 -9.89 23.35 -11.29
C GLU A 144 -8.41 23.70 -11.33
N GLU A 145 -7.73 23.69 -10.19
CA GLU A 145 -6.30 23.96 -10.10
C GLU A 145 -5.47 22.88 -10.83
N LEU A 146 -5.80 21.60 -10.65
CA LEU A 146 -5.19 20.49 -11.38
C LEU A 146 -5.33 20.68 -12.90
N ARG A 147 -6.56 21.01 -13.36
CA ARG A 147 -6.82 21.27 -14.78
C ARG A 147 -6.11 22.49 -15.29
N ARG A 148 -6.11 23.59 -14.53
CA ARG A 148 -5.47 24.85 -14.89
C ARG A 148 -3.96 24.70 -15.04
N ARG A 149 -3.32 23.92 -14.15
CA ARG A 149 -1.89 23.63 -14.20
C ARG A 149 -1.54 22.51 -15.19
N GLY A 150 -2.51 21.76 -15.68
CA GLY A 150 -2.26 20.61 -16.54
C GLY A 150 -1.54 19.47 -15.81
N MET A 151 -1.71 19.36 -14.49
CA MET A 151 -1.02 18.35 -13.67
C MET A 151 -1.65 16.98 -13.85
N ASN A 152 -0.88 16.03 -14.34
CA ASN A 152 -1.28 14.63 -14.41
C ASN A 152 -1.07 13.92 -13.05
N LEU A 153 -1.47 12.65 -12.95
CA LEU A 153 -1.36 11.93 -11.68
C LEU A 153 0.10 11.68 -11.29
N TYR A 154 1.01 11.51 -12.25
CA TYR A 154 2.44 11.40 -11.96
C TYR A 154 3.00 12.69 -11.34
N ASP A 155 2.57 13.88 -11.81
CA ASP A 155 2.97 15.17 -11.25
C ASP A 155 2.51 15.29 -9.77
N VAL A 156 1.30 14.81 -9.46
CA VAL A 156 0.77 14.75 -8.09
C VAL A 156 1.63 13.85 -7.20
N MET A 157 2.01 12.66 -7.70
CA MET A 157 2.88 11.75 -6.96
C MET A 157 4.28 12.35 -6.78
N LEU A 158 4.83 13.01 -7.79
CA LEU A 158 6.12 13.70 -7.72
C LEU A 158 6.11 14.79 -6.63
N HIS A 159 5.03 15.58 -6.54
CA HIS A 159 4.85 16.59 -5.50
C HIS A 159 4.86 15.98 -4.08
N SER A 160 4.25 14.82 -3.90
CA SER A 160 4.11 14.14 -2.60
C SER A 160 5.30 13.23 -2.23
N ALA A 161 6.16 12.88 -3.18
CA ALA A 161 7.17 11.82 -3.04
C ALA A 161 8.18 12.03 -1.91
N SER A 162 8.47 13.30 -1.56
CA SER A 162 9.39 13.62 -0.45
C SER A 162 8.84 13.22 0.93
N ASN A 163 7.51 13.20 1.09
CA ASN A 163 6.81 13.00 2.36
C ASN A 163 5.93 11.74 2.39
N ASP A 164 5.88 10.99 1.29
CA ASP A 164 5.04 9.81 1.15
C ASP A 164 5.79 8.71 0.39
N MET A 165 6.04 7.58 1.05
CA MET A 165 6.78 6.48 0.46
C MET A 165 6.01 5.75 -0.64
N VAL A 166 4.66 5.76 -0.60
CA VAL A 166 3.81 5.19 -1.65
C VAL A 166 3.90 6.03 -2.92
N ALA A 167 3.79 7.36 -2.79
CA ALA A 167 3.98 8.29 -3.91
C ALA A 167 5.42 8.21 -4.47
N ARG A 168 6.42 8.06 -3.59
CA ARG A 168 7.82 7.92 -3.97
C ARG A 168 8.09 6.70 -4.85
N GLU A 169 7.34 5.61 -4.71
CA GLU A 169 7.46 4.43 -5.57
C GLU A 169 7.17 4.73 -7.05
N TRP A 170 6.21 5.58 -7.32
CA TRP A 170 5.92 6.02 -8.69
C TRP A 170 7.10 6.76 -9.33
N VAL A 171 7.76 7.60 -8.53
CA VAL A 171 8.85 8.48 -9.00
C VAL A 171 10.17 7.72 -9.18
N ASN A 172 10.43 6.73 -8.32
CA ASN A 172 11.67 5.96 -8.36
C ASN A 172 11.57 4.62 -9.14
N GLY A 173 10.47 4.42 -9.87
CA GLY A 173 10.26 3.23 -10.69
C GLY A 173 10.01 1.96 -9.88
N PHE A 174 9.32 2.06 -8.74
CA PHE A 174 8.97 0.96 -7.82
C PHE A 174 10.20 0.25 -7.25
N ALA A 175 11.27 1.01 -6.99
CA ALA A 175 12.54 0.46 -6.57
C ALA A 175 12.48 -0.22 -5.20
N LEU A 176 11.71 0.34 -4.26
CA LEU A 176 11.54 -0.27 -2.93
C LEU A 176 10.67 -1.52 -3.01
N THR A 177 9.59 -1.51 -3.81
CA THR A 177 8.78 -2.69 -4.12
C THR A 177 9.65 -3.80 -4.70
N ARG A 178 10.55 -3.51 -5.64
CA ARG A 178 11.46 -4.52 -6.22
C ARG A 178 12.38 -5.11 -5.17
N ARG A 179 13.08 -4.28 -4.41
CA ARG A 179 13.99 -4.73 -3.33
C ARG A 179 13.26 -5.58 -2.29
N THR A 180 12.02 -5.22 -1.98
CA THR A 180 11.20 -5.94 -1.01
C THR A 180 10.71 -7.27 -1.58
N ALA A 181 10.37 -7.35 -2.86
CA ALA A 181 10.06 -8.61 -3.52
C ALA A 181 11.28 -9.55 -3.58
N ASP A 182 12.47 -9.02 -3.89
CA ASP A 182 13.72 -9.80 -3.86
C ASP A 182 13.99 -10.33 -2.45
N ARG A 183 13.77 -9.48 -1.43
CA ARG A 183 13.91 -9.90 -0.03
C ARG A 183 12.93 -11.01 0.34
N LEU A 184 11.69 -10.95 -0.14
CA LEU A 184 10.69 -12.01 0.10
C LEU A 184 11.17 -13.37 -0.45
N TRP A 185 11.79 -13.37 -1.63
CA TRP A 185 12.42 -14.57 -2.21
C TRP A 185 13.57 -15.10 -1.36
N GLU A 186 14.42 -14.23 -0.83
CA GLU A 186 15.56 -14.61 0.04
C GLU A 186 15.08 -15.22 1.38
N GLU A 187 13.98 -14.72 1.94
CA GLU A 187 13.41 -15.28 3.18
C GLU A 187 12.69 -16.63 2.98
N GLY A 188 12.49 -17.05 1.73
CA GLY A 188 11.89 -18.34 1.39
C GLY A 188 10.40 -18.24 1.11
N CYS A 189 9.58 -19.09 1.71
CA CYS A 189 8.16 -19.20 1.41
C CYS A 189 7.29 -19.13 2.68
N GLY A 190 5.97 -18.94 2.47
CA GLY A 190 4.98 -18.95 3.52
C GLY A 190 4.90 -17.68 4.35
N ARG A 191 4.11 -17.77 5.42
CA ARG A 191 3.80 -16.63 6.29
C ARG A 191 5.05 -16.02 6.94
N ASP A 192 5.97 -16.86 7.38
CA ASP A 192 7.15 -16.40 8.11
C ASP A 192 8.09 -15.55 7.24
N SER A 193 8.15 -15.83 5.93
CA SER A 193 8.91 -15.00 4.98
C SER A 193 8.28 -13.60 4.85
N ILE A 194 6.94 -13.49 4.87
CA ILE A 194 6.26 -12.19 4.83
C ILE A 194 6.56 -11.38 6.10
N VAL A 195 6.46 -12.01 7.29
CA VAL A 195 6.77 -11.35 8.56
C VAL A 195 8.22 -10.87 8.61
N LYS A 196 9.18 -11.70 8.22
CA LYS A 196 10.60 -11.33 8.18
C LYS A 196 10.87 -10.21 7.18
N THR A 197 10.22 -10.24 6.01
CA THR A 197 10.33 -9.17 5.01
C THR A 197 9.73 -7.87 5.52
N PHE A 198 8.57 -7.92 6.19
CA PHE A 198 7.96 -6.76 6.83
C PHE A 198 8.91 -6.14 7.87
N LEU A 199 9.47 -6.94 8.77
CA LEU A 199 10.43 -6.49 9.77
C LEU A 199 11.70 -5.91 9.16
N TRP A 200 12.20 -6.55 8.08
CA TRP A 200 13.33 -6.02 7.35
C TRP A 200 13.01 -4.63 6.78
N LEU A 201 11.90 -4.47 6.08
CA LEU A 201 11.53 -3.20 5.50
C LEU A 201 11.33 -2.13 6.57
N LEU A 202 10.61 -2.44 7.65
CA LEU A 202 10.39 -1.54 8.78
C LEU A 202 11.70 -1.14 9.50
N SER A 203 12.75 -1.97 9.42
CA SER A 203 14.07 -1.69 10.03
C SER A 203 14.97 -0.82 9.17
N VAL A 204 14.65 -0.58 7.90
CA VAL A 204 15.48 0.18 6.96
C VAL A 204 14.80 1.42 6.39
N GLU A 205 13.47 1.52 6.49
CA GLU A 205 12.67 2.64 6.01
C GLU A 205 11.73 3.13 7.13
N PRO A 206 11.76 4.41 7.51
CA PRO A 206 10.77 4.96 8.42
C PRO A 206 9.42 5.05 7.73
N ASP A 207 8.39 4.48 8.35
CA ASP A 207 7.03 4.48 7.80
C ASP A 207 6.43 5.88 7.72
N THR A 208 6.03 6.32 6.53
CA THR A 208 5.52 7.68 6.32
C THR A 208 4.11 7.89 6.88
N PHE A 209 3.31 6.85 7.05
CA PHE A 209 2.03 6.94 7.74
C PHE A 209 2.20 7.13 9.25
N VAL A 210 3.22 6.48 9.85
CA VAL A 210 3.62 6.74 11.24
C VAL A 210 4.14 8.17 11.39
N ILE A 211 4.97 8.65 10.45
CA ILE A 211 5.44 10.05 10.46
C ILE A 211 4.27 11.02 10.47
N LYS A 212 3.27 10.83 9.60
CA LYS A 212 2.08 11.70 9.49
C LYS A 212 1.22 11.69 10.75
N LYS A 213 1.12 10.57 11.46
CA LYS A 213 0.25 10.43 12.64
C LYS A 213 0.94 10.72 13.97
N HIS A 214 2.21 10.36 14.10
CA HIS A 214 2.94 10.31 15.37
C HIS A 214 4.26 11.11 15.37
N GLY A 215 4.63 11.69 14.22
CA GLY A 215 5.87 12.44 14.04
C GLY A 215 7.07 11.57 13.68
N GLN A 216 8.11 12.25 13.20
CA GLN A 216 9.32 11.63 12.67
C GLN A 216 10.09 10.84 13.75
N ASP A 217 10.20 11.37 14.96
CA ASP A 217 10.92 10.71 16.06
C ASP A 217 10.30 9.34 16.39
N THR A 218 8.95 9.23 16.37
CA THR A 218 8.25 7.96 16.60
C THR A 218 8.55 6.96 15.48
N ALA A 219 8.57 7.39 14.23
CA ALA A 219 8.89 6.50 13.11
C ALA A 219 10.33 5.98 13.18
N TRP A 220 11.29 6.81 13.59
CA TRP A 220 12.68 6.40 13.81
C TRP A 220 12.82 5.45 15.00
N GLU A 221 12.07 5.68 16.10
CA GLU A 221 12.03 4.75 17.23
C GLU A 221 11.51 3.38 16.81
N VAL A 222 10.43 3.34 16.03
CA VAL A 222 9.84 2.10 15.48
C VAL A 222 10.84 1.37 14.59
N MET A 223 11.50 2.09 13.68
CA MET A 223 12.54 1.54 12.80
C MET A 223 13.69 0.92 13.62
N THR A 224 14.18 1.62 14.64
CA THR A 224 15.24 1.13 15.52
C THR A 224 14.81 -0.15 16.24
N LYS A 225 13.59 -0.19 16.80
CA LYS A 225 13.05 -1.38 17.47
C LYS A 225 12.87 -2.56 16.50
N ALA A 226 12.47 -2.31 15.27
CA ALA A 226 12.41 -3.36 14.24
C ALA A 226 13.81 -3.94 13.93
N MET A 227 14.85 -3.11 13.91
CA MET A 227 16.24 -3.54 13.80
C MET A 227 16.66 -4.40 15.01
N GLU A 228 16.36 -3.96 16.25
CA GLU A 228 16.64 -4.74 17.46
C GLU A 228 15.96 -6.12 17.44
N VAL A 229 14.72 -6.23 16.95
CA VAL A 229 14.03 -7.52 16.77
C VAL A 229 14.78 -8.43 15.82
N ARG A 230 15.22 -7.91 14.68
CA ARG A 230 15.98 -8.67 13.68
C ARG A 230 17.34 -9.16 14.19
N GLU A 231 17.94 -8.41 15.10
CA GLU A 231 19.21 -8.75 15.75
C GLU A 231 19.03 -9.69 16.98
N GLY A 232 17.77 -10.03 17.32
CA GLY A 232 17.47 -10.87 18.49
C GLY A 232 17.61 -10.15 19.83
N LEU A 233 17.72 -8.83 19.83
CA LEU A 233 17.85 -7.99 21.03
C LEU A 233 16.50 -7.61 21.64
N ARG A 234 15.42 -7.79 20.90
CA ARG A 234 14.04 -7.50 21.30
C ARG A 234 13.10 -8.62 20.88
N ASP A 235 12.15 -8.93 21.75
CA ASP A 235 11.08 -9.86 21.45
C ASP A 235 10.02 -9.23 20.52
N LEU A 236 9.65 -9.94 19.44
CA LEU A 236 8.73 -9.47 18.41
C LEU A 236 7.31 -9.26 18.95
N GLU A 237 6.80 -10.20 19.74
CA GLU A 237 5.43 -10.12 20.28
C GLU A 237 5.30 -8.94 21.26
N THR A 238 6.32 -8.72 22.07
CA THR A 238 6.38 -7.55 22.96
C THR A 238 6.40 -6.23 22.19
N PHE A 239 7.14 -6.17 21.08
CA PHE A 239 7.18 -4.98 20.24
C PHE A 239 5.84 -4.74 19.52
N ASP A 240 5.20 -5.79 18.99
CA ASP A 240 3.88 -5.70 18.39
C ASP A 240 2.84 -5.19 19.39
N ALA A 241 2.75 -5.79 20.58
CA ALA A 241 1.85 -5.36 21.64
C ALA A 241 2.08 -3.88 22.06
N GLU A 242 3.33 -3.40 22.04
CA GLU A 242 3.65 -1.99 22.29
C GLU A 242 3.05 -1.09 21.20
N CYS A 243 3.24 -1.45 19.92
CA CYS A 243 2.72 -0.69 18.78
C CYS A 243 1.18 -0.64 18.79
N ILE A 244 0.52 -1.78 19.01
CA ILE A 244 -0.95 -1.86 19.13
C ILE A 244 -1.47 -0.96 20.26
N ARG A 245 -0.87 -1.03 21.46
CA ARG A 245 -1.26 -0.19 22.59
C ARG A 245 -1.12 1.29 22.31
N LYS A 246 -0.06 1.70 21.61
CA LYS A 246 0.23 3.09 21.24
C LYS A 246 -0.51 3.53 19.96
N ARG A 247 -1.25 2.63 19.30
CA ARG A 247 -1.91 2.85 18.00
C ARG A 247 -0.93 3.27 16.89
N ILE A 248 0.29 2.76 16.96
CA ILE A 248 1.31 2.96 15.93
C ILE A 248 1.14 1.84 14.90
N ASN A 249 0.68 2.21 13.71
CA ASN A 249 0.42 1.28 12.60
C ASN A 249 1.29 1.65 11.40
N PRO A 250 2.31 0.85 11.03
CA PRO A 250 3.13 1.06 9.85
C PRO A 250 2.37 0.71 8.56
N GLY A 251 1.37 1.53 8.21
CA GLY A 251 0.46 1.26 7.09
C GLY A 251 1.10 1.40 5.72
N SER A 252 2.01 2.38 5.53
CA SER A 252 2.71 2.53 4.26
C SER A 252 3.67 1.37 3.98
N ILE A 253 4.30 0.82 5.02
CA ILE A 253 5.09 -0.42 4.92
C ILE A 253 4.20 -1.58 4.48
N ALA A 254 3.01 -1.74 5.07
CA ALA A 254 2.06 -2.79 4.67
C ALA A 254 1.67 -2.68 3.19
N ASP A 255 1.41 -1.47 2.68
CA ASP A 255 1.08 -1.23 1.27
C ASP A 255 2.24 -1.66 0.32
N ILE A 256 3.49 -1.34 0.68
CA ILE A 256 4.67 -1.79 -0.07
C ILE A 256 4.81 -3.33 -0.02
N ILE A 257 4.57 -3.96 1.13
CA ILE A 257 4.58 -5.43 1.25
C ILE A 257 3.53 -6.07 0.35
N ILE A 258 2.30 -5.54 0.29
CA ILE A 258 1.26 -6.03 -0.62
C ILE A 258 1.74 -5.97 -2.08
N ALA A 259 2.27 -4.82 -2.51
CA ALA A 259 2.78 -4.65 -3.86
C ALA A 259 3.94 -5.62 -4.17
N SER A 260 4.83 -5.84 -3.19
CA SER A 260 5.97 -6.75 -3.33
C SER A 260 5.55 -8.22 -3.40
N ILE A 261 4.56 -8.62 -2.60
CA ILE A 261 3.98 -9.98 -2.69
C ILE A 261 3.34 -10.17 -4.07
N TYR A 262 2.60 -9.18 -4.57
CA TYR A 262 1.99 -9.24 -5.91
C TYR A 262 3.06 -9.45 -7.00
N VAL A 263 4.15 -8.67 -6.97
CA VAL A 263 5.26 -8.80 -7.91
C VAL A 263 5.90 -10.19 -7.81
N ALA A 264 6.20 -10.65 -6.60
CA ALA A 264 6.80 -11.96 -6.37
C ALA A 264 5.90 -13.11 -6.83
N LEU A 265 4.59 -13.04 -6.59
CA LEU A 265 3.60 -14.02 -7.07
C LEU A 265 3.56 -14.07 -8.61
N CYS A 266 3.57 -12.91 -9.29
CA CYS A 266 3.64 -12.84 -10.74
C CYS A 266 4.91 -13.47 -11.31
N GLU A 267 6.01 -13.45 -10.54
CA GLU A 267 7.30 -14.06 -10.88
C GLU A 267 7.42 -15.52 -10.44
N GLY A 268 6.38 -16.09 -9.82
CA GLY A 268 6.32 -17.50 -9.44
C GLY A 268 6.75 -17.83 -8.01
N TRP A 269 6.86 -16.82 -7.13
CA TRP A 269 7.08 -17.07 -5.70
C TRP A 269 5.97 -17.92 -5.09
N GLN A 270 6.36 -18.89 -4.26
CA GLN A 270 5.45 -19.85 -3.63
C GLN A 270 5.14 -19.39 -2.21
N TRP A 271 3.86 -19.22 -1.91
CA TRP A 271 3.39 -18.86 -0.57
C TRP A 271 3.01 -20.08 0.29
N ASP A 272 2.75 -21.20 -0.34
CA ASP A 272 2.31 -22.46 0.27
C ASP A 272 3.36 -23.55 0.02
N CYS A 273 4.11 -23.89 1.06
CA CYS A 273 5.21 -24.85 0.98
C CYS A 273 5.34 -25.69 2.26
#